data_b3612166002c6b07cf93b19aa04e6e4c
#
_entry.id   b3612166002c6b07cf93b19aa04e6e4c
#
_cell.length_a   1.000
_cell.length_b   1.000
_cell.length_c   1.000
_cell.angle_alpha   90.00
_cell.angle_beta   90.00
_cell.angle_gamma   90.00
#
_symmetry.space_group_name_H-M   'P 1'
#
loop_
_entity.id
_entity.type
_entity.pdbx_description
1 polymer ?
#
loop_
_entity_poly.entity_id
_entity_poly.type
_entity_poly.pdbx_seq_one_letter_code
_entity_poly.pdbx_strand_id
1 'polypeptide(L)'
;MASGTDLVSAPSGDGSGPADGVAGSVGDDGDRVETKGERTRRRLLEIAIDKFGERGYRATSVSEIAREAGLTQAAAYAYFSSKEDLFDAAVDADAADTIDRVRTMVADVPATQLVPMLLVFLLGGVDDHALLQRVLRELEPEALHRLVNLPALTDLAHLIEAKVREAQALREVRDDLDAEQFANGAEAIIVSLLLSVT
;
A
#
# COMPACT_ATOMS: atom_id res chain seq x y z
N MET A 1 -76.16 -15.75 32.38
CA MET A 1 -75.65 -14.85 33.42
C MET A 1 -74.47 -14.15 32.86
N ALA A 2 -74.66 -13.02 32.39
CA ALA A 2 -74.39 -11.68 32.93
C ALA A 2 -72.95 -11.32 32.64
N SER A 3 -72.78 -10.44 31.72
CA SER A 3 -72.62 -8.98 31.81
C SER A 3 -71.15 -8.63 32.03
N GLY A 4 -70.56 -7.75 31.36
CA GLY A 4 -70.76 -6.44 30.82
C GLY A 4 -69.45 -5.97 30.23
N THR A 5 -69.48 -5.32 29.10
CA THR A 5 -69.49 -3.87 28.88
C THR A 5 -68.29 -3.16 29.47
N ASP A 6 -67.47 -2.51 28.66
CA ASP A 6 -67.32 -1.14 28.18
C ASP A 6 -66.01 -0.97 27.50
N LEU A 7 -65.93 -0.56 26.24
CA LEU A 7 -65.87 0.77 25.66
C LEU A 7 -64.92 1.73 26.40
N VAL A 8 -63.86 2.19 25.68
CA VAL A 8 -63.66 3.61 25.43
C VAL A 8 -62.34 3.86 24.66
N SER A 9 -62.52 4.39 23.46
CA SER A 9 -61.83 5.49 22.78
C SER A 9 -60.35 5.48 22.58
N ALA A 10 -60.01 5.54 21.29
CA ALA A 10 -58.83 6.21 20.75
C ALA A 10 -58.88 7.72 20.99
N PRO A 11 -57.75 8.40 20.94
CA PRO A 11 -57.62 9.34 19.84
C PRO A 11 -56.29 9.25 19.07
N SER A 12 -56.43 9.63 17.82
CA SER A 12 -55.47 10.01 16.82
C SER A 12 -54.38 10.96 17.33
N GLY A 13 -53.14 10.69 16.97
CA GLY A 13 -52.03 11.62 17.09
C GLY A 13 -51.20 11.53 15.81
N ASP A 14 -51.55 12.42 14.90
CA ASP A 14 -50.81 12.79 13.72
C ASP A 14 -49.45 13.36 14.16
N GLY A 15 -48.37 12.92 13.53
CA GLY A 15 -47.02 13.38 13.84
C GLY A 15 -46.04 13.11 12.70
N SER A 16 -46.23 13.85 11.62
CA SER A 16 -45.23 13.98 10.55
C SER A 16 -43.90 14.46 11.13
N GLY A 17 -42.88 13.64 11.08
CA GLY A 17 -41.47 14.06 11.30
C GLY A 17 -40.69 13.90 10.01
N PRO A 18 -39.83 14.89 9.64
CA PRO A 18 -39.18 14.91 8.37
C PRO A 18 -38.01 13.93 8.30
N ALA A 19 -37.87 13.33 7.12
CA ALA A 19 -36.70 12.55 6.72
C ALA A 19 -35.47 13.47 6.64
N ASP A 20 -34.62 13.42 7.63
CA ASP A 20 -33.29 14.02 7.54
C ASP A 20 -32.36 13.10 6.77
N GLY A 21 -31.93 13.62 5.63
CA GLY A 21 -30.97 13.01 4.75
C GLY A 21 -29.63 12.84 5.45
N VAL A 22 -29.14 11.60 5.45
CA VAL A 22 -27.77 11.30 5.77
C VAL A 22 -26.92 11.81 4.62
N ALA A 23 -26.44 13.05 4.75
CA ALA A 23 -25.33 13.54 3.95
C ALA A 23 -24.09 12.74 4.34
N GLY A 24 -23.63 11.89 3.44
CA GLY A 24 -22.33 11.24 3.55
C GLY A 24 -21.26 12.31 3.64
N SER A 25 -20.68 12.45 4.83
CA SER A 25 -19.45 13.23 5.00
C SER A 25 -18.34 12.48 4.27
N VAL A 26 -17.91 13.04 3.16
CA VAL A 26 -16.59 12.75 2.58
C VAL A 26 -15.59 13.21 3.64
N GLY A 27 -15.02 12.25 4.38
CA GLY A 27 -14.03 12.52 5.42
C GLY A 27 -12.78 13.10 4.77
N ASP A 28 -12.43 14.27 5.24
CA ASP A 28 -11.13 14.90 5.12
C ASP A 28 -10.07 13.95 5.73
N ASP A 29 -9.27 13.29 4.87
CA ASP A 29 -8.25 12.31 5.25
C ASP A 29 -6.93 12.99 5.68
N GLY A 30 -6.97 14.30 5.95
CA GLY A 30 -5.78 15.16 6.13
C GLY A 30 -5.19 15.22 7.54
N ASP A 31 -5.84 14.70 8.60
CA ASP A 31 -5.33 14.86 9.99
C ASP A 31 -5.69 13.67 10.90
N ARG A 32 -5.49 12.45 10.40
CA ARG A 32 -5.65 11.26 11.24
C ARG A 32 -4.43 11.08 12.12
N VAL A 33 -4.53 11.43 13.38
CA VAL A 33 -3.48 11.21 14.39
C VAL A 33 -3.18 9.71 14.49
N GLU A 34 -1.95 9.34 14.14
CA GLU A 34 -1.46 7.97 14.22
C GLU A 34 -1.63 7.39 15.63
N THR A 35 -2.28 6.25 15.74
CA THR A 35 -2.50 5.57 17.01
C THR A 35 -1.18 5.00 17.58
N LYS A 36 -1.15 4.72 18.88
CA LYS A 36 -0.01 4.07 19.52
C LYS A 36 0.31 2.71 18.87
N GLY A 37 -0.71 1.96 18.47
CA GLY A 37 -0.55 0.67 17.81
C GLY A 37 0.08 0.79 16.42
N GLU A 38 -0.39 1.73 15.61
CA GLU A 38 0.16 2.02 14.28
C GLU A 38 1.63 2.45 14.38
N ARG A 39 1.97 3.32 15.32
CA ARG A 39 3.35 3.74 15.58
C ARG A 39 4.25 2.58 15.98
N THR A 40 3.75 1.68 16.82
CA THR A 40 4.50 0.49 17.23
C THR A 40 4.72 -0.47 16.06
N ARG A 41 3.68 -0.68 15.24
CA ARG A 41 3.77 -1.53 14.03
C ARG A 41 4.78 -0.95 13.04
N ARG A 42 4.74 0.34 12.78
CA ARG A 42 5.69 1.03 11.91
C ARG A 42 7.13 0.88 12.42
N ARG A 43 7.37 1.11 13.72
CA ARG A 43 8.70 0.94 14.32
C ARG A 43 9.24 -0.49 14.19
N LEU A 44 8.37 -1.50 14.33
CA LEU A 44 8.76 -2.90 14.09
C LEU A 44 9.17 -3.13 12.64
N LEU A 45 8.44 -2.53 11.68
CA LEU A 45 8.76 -2.62 10.25
C LEU A 45 10.09 -1.94 9.92
N GLU A 46 10.34 -0.73 10.41
CA GLU A 46 11.60 0.00 10.20
C GLU A 46 12.80 -0.84 10.65
N ILE A 47 12.75 -1.41 11.86
CA ILE A 47 13.80 -2.28 12.39
C ILE A 47 13.91 -3.59 11.58
N ALA A 48 12.77 -4.14 11.13
CA ALA A 48 12.75 -5.35 10.33
C ALA A 48 13.40 -5.14 8.97
N ILE A 49 13.13 -4.02 8.30
CA ILE A 49 13.75 -3.63 7.03
C ILE A 49 15.27 -3.61 7.19
N ASP A 50 15.79 -2.92 8.21
CA ASP A 50 17.22 -2.83 8.48
C ASP A 50 17.82 -4.22 8.74
N LYS A 51 17.23 -5.00 9.65
CA LYS A 51 17.78 -6.32 10.04
C LYS A 51 17.73 -7.34 8.91
N PHE A 52 16.61 -7.40 8.18
CA PHE A 52 16.50 -8.31 7.04
C PHE A 52 17.40 -7.85 5.88
N GLY A 53 17.53 -6.55 5.65
CA GLY A 53 18.44 -5.98 4.65
C GLY A 53 19.91 -6.31 4.98
N GLU A 54 20.35 -6.11 6.22
CA GLU A 54 21.73 -6.38 6.64
C GLU A 54 22.09 -7.86 6.64
N ARG A 55 21.23 -8.73 7.19
CA ARG A 55 21.57 -10.11 7.54
C ARG A 55 20.82 -11.18 6.76
N GLY A 56 19.76 -10.79 6.04
CA GLY A 56 18.87 -11.70 5.34
C GLY A 56 17.82 -12.35 6.24
N TYR A 57 16.86 -13.00 5.60
CA TYR A 57 15.74 -13.64 6.28
C TYR A 57 16.18 -14.68 7.30
N ARG A 58 17.11 -15.60 6.92
CA ARG A 58 17.49 -16.74 7.77
C ARG A 58 18.18 -16.33 9.05
N ALA A 59 19.10 -15.34 8.99
CA ALA A 59 19.92 -14.92 10.13
C ALA A 59 19.24 -13.93 11.07
N THR A 60 18.09 -13.38 10.73
CA THR A 60 17.33 -12.44 11.55
C THR A 60 16.28 -13.15 12.40
N SER A 61 16.06 -12.71 13.64
CA SER A 61 15.04 -13.26 14.53
C SER A 61 14.02 -12.22 14.96
N VAL A 62 12.73 -12.61 15.08
CA VAL A 62 11.66 -11.73 15.58
C VAL A 62 11.94 -11.25 17.01
N SER A 63 12.59 -12.07 17.84
CA SER A 63 12.95 -11.67 19.21
C SER A 63 13.97 -10.54 19.24
N GLU A 64 14.90 -10.50 18.28
CA GLU A 64 15.91 -9.43 18.16
C GLU A 64 15.24 -8.14 17.72
N ILE A 65 14.38 -8.19 16.68
CA ILE A 65 13.58 -7.04 16.19
C ILE A 65 12.70 -6.48 17.31
N ALA A 66 11.98 -7.35 18.03
CA ALA A 66 11.11 -6.93 19.14
C ALA A 66 11.90 -6.24 20.24
N ARG A 67 13.05 -6.81 20.66
CA ARG A 67 13.92 -6.23 21.68
C ARG A 67 14.41 -4.84 21.29
N GLU A 68 14.79 -4.63 20.05
CA GLU A 68 15.24 -3.33 19.54
C GLU A 68 14.09 -2.31 19.47
N ALA A 69 12.87 -2.78 19.21
CA ALA A 69 11.66 -1.97 19.32
C ALA A 69 11.21 -1.67 20.77
N GLY A 70 11.90 -2.24 21.78
CA GLY A 70 11.52 -2.11 23.18
C GLY A 70 10.34 -3.00 23.58
N LEU A 71 10.12 -4.11 22.85
CA LEU A 71 9.01 -5.02 23.04
C LEU A 71 9.48 -6.43 23.42
N THR A 72 8.57 -7.23 23.96
CA THR A 72 8.74 -8.68 24.06
C THR A 72 8.44 -9.33 22.71
N GLN A 73 8.98 -10.51 22.46
CA GLN A 73 8.66 -11.30 21.27
C GLN A 73 7.14 -11.57 21.15
N ALA A 74 6.49 -11.89 22.26
CA ALA A 74 5.05 -12.11 22.30
C ALA A 74 4.25 -10.85 21.88
N ALA A 75 4.73 -9.65 22.29
CA ALA A 75 4.11 -8.40 21.88
C ALA A 75 4.30 -8.11 20.38
N ALA A 76 5.44 -8.49 19.78
CA ALA A 76 5.63 -8.37 18.33
C ALA A 76 4.68 -9.30 17.55
N TYR A 77 4.42 -10.49 18.04
CA TYR A 77 3.47 -11.42 17.44
C TYR A 77 1.99 -10.98 17.56
N ALA A 78 1.69 -9.94 18.34
CA ALA A 78 0.37 -9.30 18.29
C ALA A 78 0.17 -8.42 17.05
N TYR A 79 1.26 -8.01 16.38
CA TYR A 79 1.25 -7.19 15.16
C TYR A 79 1.49 -8.00 13.88
N PHE A 80 2.22 -9.09 13.99
CA PHE A 80 2.61 -9.96 12.87
C PHE A 80 2.47 -11.41 13.26
N SER A 81 1.71 -12.17 12.50
CA SER A 81 1.35 -13.57 12.85
C SER A 81 2.53 -14.52 12.82
N SER A 82 3.58 -14.20 12.07
CA SER A 82 4.77 -15.02 11.89
C SER A 82 6.00 -14.16 11.53
N LYS A 83 7.18 -14.78 11.51
CA LYS A 83 8.39 -14.13 10.95
C LYS A 83 8.25 -13.85 9.46
N GLU A 84 7.57 -14.73 8.75
CA GLU A 84 7.29 -14.60 7.33
C GLU A 84 6.37 -13.40 7.05
N ASP A 85 5.27 -13.27 7.81
CA ASP A 85 4.35 -12.14 7.76
C ASP A 85 5.08 -10.79 8.04
N LEU A 86 5.97 -10.76 9.03
CA LEU A 86 6.81 -9.59 9.30
C LEU A 86 7.77 -9.29 8.15
N PHE A 87 8.37 -10.31 7.55
CA PHE A 87 9.28 -10.16 6.42
C PHE A 87 8.55 -9.64 5.17
N ASP A 88 7.41 -10.23 4.83
CA ASP A 88 6.60 -9.81 3.69
C ASP A 88 6.12 -8.36 3.86
N ALA A 89 5.65 -8.00 5.06
CA ALA A 89 5.26 -6.63 5.38
C ALA A 89 6.45 -5.64 5.35
N ALA A 90 7.65 -6.07 5.71
CA ALA A 90 8.86 -5.25 5.62
C ALA A 90 9.28 -5.01 4.15
N VAL A 91 9.23 -6.05 3.32
CA VAL A 91 9.53 -5.92 1.88
C VAL A 91 8.52 -5.00 1.20
N ASP A 92 7.23 -5.16 1.52
CA ASP A 92 6.18 -4.29 0.98
C ASP A 92 6.36 -2.83 1.42
N ALA A 93 6.68 -2.58 2.68
CA ALA A 93 6.93 -1.22 3.19
C ALA A 93 8.17 -0.57 2.55
N ASP A 94 9.26 -1.31 2.35
CA ASP A 94 10.49 -0.82 1.69
C ASP A 94 10.23 -0.52 0.19
N ALA A 95 9.45 -1.37 -0.47
CA ALA A 95 9.01 -1.13 -1.84
C ALA A 95 8.06 0.07 -1.96
N ALA A 96 7.11 0.22 -1.02
CA ALA A 96 6.17 1.34 -0.99
C ALA A 96 6.90 2.69 -0.81
N ASP A 97 7.91 2.78 0.07
CA ASP A 97 8.74 3.98 0.21
C ASP A 97 9.45 4.33 -1.10
N THR A 98 9.96 3.31 -1.82
CA THR A 98 10.55 3.48 -3.15
C THR A 98 9.53 4.09 -4.14
N ILE A 99 8.29 3.59 -4.17
CA ILE A 99 7.24 4.08 -5.07
C ILE A 99 6.79 5.50 -4.68
N ASP A 100 6.72 5.84 -3.41
CA ASP A 100 6.38 7.20 -2.97
C ASP A 100 7.45 8.22 -3.38
N ARG A 101 8.73 7.85 -3.33
CA ARG A 101 9.82 8.66 -3.88
C ARG A 101 9.70 8.83 -5.39
N VAL A 102 9.41 7.74 -6.12
CA VAL A 102 9.10 7.79 -7.55
C VAL A 102 7.97 8.76 -7.83
N ARG A 103 6.86 8.64 -7.13
CA ARG A 103 5.67 9.49 -7.28
C ARG A 103 6.03 10.97 -7.15
N THR A 104 6.81 11.31 -6.11
CA THR A 104 7.27 12.68 -5.88
C THR A 104 8.17 13.18 -7.01
N MET A 105 9.10 12.33 -7.48
CA MET A 105 10.05 12.68 -8.54
C MET A 105 9.36 12.90 -9.90
N VAL A 106 8.37 12.08 -10.24
CA VAL A 106 7.68 12.14 -11.54
C VAL A 106 6.47 13.07 -11.54
N ALA A 107 6.17 13.77 -10.43
CA ALA A 107 5.00 14.62 -10.32
C ALA A 107 4.91 15.64 -11.48
N ASP A 108 6.02 16.30 -11.80
CA ASP A 108 6.13 17.33 -12.83
C ASP A 108 6.76 16.82 -14.15
N VAL A 109 6.95 15.49 -14.29
CA VAL A 109 7.58 14.91 -15.48
C VAL A 109 6.54 14.69 -16.59
N PRO A 110 6.79 15.16 -17.84
CA PRO A 110 5.93 14.85 -18.97
C PRO A 110 5.81 13.35 -19.20
N ALA A 111 4.62 12.88 -19.59
CA ALA A 111 4.34 11.45 -19.79
C ALA A 111 5.31 10.78 -20.79
N THR A 112 5.79 11.52 -21.80
CA THR A 112 6.77 11.03 -22.79
C THR A 112 8.14 10.70 -22.20
N GLN A 113 8.48 11.26 -21.02
CA GLN A 113 9.73 11.03 -20.31
C GLN A 113 9.56 10.11 -19.10
N LEU A 114 8.32 9.74 -18.75
CA LEU A 114 7.99 8.98 -17.55
C LEU A 114 8.72 7.64 -17.51
N VAL A 115 8.57 6.80 -18.55
CA VAL A 115 9.17 5.45 -18.57
C VAL A 115 10.70 5.50 -18.53
N PRO A 116 11.41 6.31 -19.35
CA PRO A 116 12.87 6.46 -19.23
C PRO A 116 13.32 6.90 -17.83
N MET A 117 12.64 7.86 -17.22
CA MET A 117 12.97 8.34 -15.87
C MET A 117 12.71 7.28 -14.80
N LEU A 118 11.59 6.56 -14.89
CA LEU A 118 11.30 5.45 -13.99
C LEU A 118 12.39 4.38 -14.05
N LEU A 119 12.86 4.04 -15.25
CA LEU A 119 13.96 3.07 -15.41
C LEU A 119 15.26 3.57 -14.76
N VAL A 120 15.66 4.81 -15.01
CA VAL A 120 16.85 5.40 -14.40
C VAL A 120 16.74 5.44 -12.88
N PHE A 121 15.59 5.83 -12.37
CA PHE A 121 15.36 5.92 -10.93
C PHE A 121 15.35 4.54 -10.27
N LEU A 122 14.62 3.57 -10.82
CA LEU A 122 14.52 2.23 -10.24
C LEU A 122 15.88 1.49 -10.29
N LEU A 123 16.67 1.69 -11.34
CA LEU A 123 18.01 1.12 -11.41
C LEU A 123 19.00 1.79 -10.45
N GLY A 124 18.82 3.09 -10.16
CA GLY A 124 19.69 3.83 -9.23
C GLY A 124 19.14 3.91 -7.80
N GLY A 125 17.82 3.97 -7.63
CA GLY A 125 17.18 4.14 -6.33
C GLY A 125 17.13 2.89 -5.47
N VAL A 126 17.23 1.71 -6.08
CA VAL A 126 17.29 0.42 -5.35
C VAL A 126 18.56 0.34 -4.47
N ASP A 127 19.61 1.12 -4.80
CA ASP A 127 20.87 1.13 -4.02
C ASP A 127 20.70 1.62 -2.59
N ASP A 128 19.69 2.43 -2.30
CA ASP A 128 19.38 2.93 -0.95
C ASP A 128 18.45 1.98 -0.16
N HIS A 129 17.93 0.92 -0.79
CA HIS A 129 16.97 -0.03 -0.22
C HIS A 129 17.59 -1.42 -0.05
N ALA A 130 18.35 -1.61 1.05
CA ALA A 130 19.13 -2.82 1.29
C ALA A 130 18.27 -4.10 1.34
N LEU A 131 17.04 -4.04 1.83
CA LEU A 131 16.14 -5.18 1.87
C LEU A 131 15.64 -5.52 0.46
N LEU A 132 15.16 -4.54 -0.29
CA LEU A 132 14.70 -4.75 -1.66
C LEU A 132 15.83 -5.27 -2.56
N GLN A 133 17.03 -4.69 -2.47
CA GLN A 133 18.23 -5.19 -3.16
C GLN A 133 18.52 -6.65 -2.84
N ARG A 134 18.47 -7.01 -1.55
CA ARG A 134 18.74 -8.38 -1.13
C ARG A 134 17.70 -9.33 -1.68
N VAL A 135 16.41 -8.97 -1.60
CA VAL A 135 15.32 -9.78 -2.15
C VAL A 135 15.51 -9.99 -3.66
N LEU A 136 15.89 -8.95 -4.40
CA LEU A 136 16.17 -9.04 -5.83
C LEU A 136 17.39 -9.93 -6.13
N ARG A 137 18.44 -9.92 -5.31
CA ARG A 137 19.67 -10.72 -5.51
C ARG A 137 19.55 -12.17 -5.06
N GLU A 138 18.77 -12.46 -4.02
CA GLU A 138 18.62 -13.80 -3.43
C GLU A 138 17.45 -14.58 -4.02
N LEU A 139 17.04 -14.28 -5.25
CA LEU A 139 15.86 -14.82 -5.90
C LEU A 139 15.83 -16.35 -5.93
N GLU A 140 15.20 -16.93 -4.90
CA GLU A 140 14.60 -18.25 -5.01
C GLU A 140 13.28 -18.12 -5.81
N PRO A 141 12.82 -19.17 -6.54
CA PRO A 141 11.58 -19.13 -7.34
C PRO A 141 10.35 -18.65 -6.56
N GLU A 142 10.31 -18.92 -5.24
CA GLU A 142 9.25 -18.47 -4.35
C GLU A 142 9.28 -16.95 -4.12
N ALA A 143 10.47 -16.35 -4.08
CA ALA A 143 10.62 -14.90 -3.91
C ALA A 143 10.16 -14.13 -5.15
N LEU A 144 10.34 -14.69 -6.35
CA LEU A 144 9.85 -14.08 -7.58
C LEU A 144 8.33 -13.92 -7.59
N HIS A 145 7.61 -14.96 -7.14
CA HIS A 145 6.14 -14.89 -7.05
C HIS A 145 5.68 -13.80 -6.07
N ARG A 146 6.43 -13.55 -4.99
CA ARG A 146 6.13 -12.49 -4.04
C ARG A 146 6.37 -11.12 -4.63
N LEU A 147 7.49 -10.93 -5.33
CA LEU A 147 7.82 -9.65 -5.97
C LEU A 147 6.76 -9.20 -6.97
N VAL A 148 6.28 -10.08 -7.83
CA VAL A 148 5.27 -9.71 -8.84
C VAL A 148 3.88 -9.45 -8.25
N ASN A 149 3.65 -9.80 -6.99
CA ASN A 149 2.39 -9.56 -6.28
C ASN A 149 2.53 -8.46 -5.20
N LEU A 150 3.64 -7.69 -5.17
CA LEU A 150 3.78 -6.59 -4.23
C LEU A 150 2.71 -5.51 -4.49
N PRO A 151 1.96 -5.06 -3.48
CA PRO A 151 1.03 -3.93 -3.62
C PRO A 151 1.69 -2.68 -4.21
N ALA A 152 2.95 -2.42 -3.88
CA ALA A 152 3.73 -1.32 -4.41
C ALA A 152 3.85 -1.33 -5.95
N LEU A 153 3.92 -2.50 -6.60
CA LEU A 153 3.92 -2.60 -8.06
C LEU A 153 2.56 -2.23 -8.66
N THR A 154 1.48 -2.64 -8.02
CA THR A 154 0.12 -2.20 -8.41
C THR A 154 0.00 -0.67 -8.31
N ASP A 155 0.55 -0.06 -7.24
CA ASP A 155 0.57 1.40 -7.08
C ASP A 155 1.42 2.07 -8.17
N LEU A 156 2.53 1.46 -8.58
CA LEU A 156 3.34 1.93 -9.70
C LEU A 156 2.55 1.89 -11.03
N ALA A 157 1.85 0.79 -11.31
CA ALA A 157 1.01 0.69 -12.49
C ALA A 157 -0.09 1.76 -12.50
N HIS A 158 -0.78 1.98 -11.39
CA HIS A 158 -1.77 3.05 -11.26
C HIS A 158 -1.18 4.44 -11.46
N LEU A 159 0.04 4.70 -10.97
CA LEU A 159 0.75 5.95 -11.20
C LEU A 159 1.02 6.19 -12.69
N ILE A 160 1.52 5.17 -13.40
CA ILE A 160 1.79 5.24 -14.83
C ILE A 160 0.49 5.47 -15.62
N GLU A 161 -0.56 4.72 -15.29
CA GLU A 161 -1.88 4.86 -15.91
C GLU A 161 -2.44 6.29 -15.75
N ALA A 162 -2.41 6.83 -14.52
CA ALA A 162 -2.88 8.18 -14.24
C ALA A 162 -2.13 9.24 -15.06
N LYS A 163 -0.79 9.10 -15.17
CA LYS A 163 0.05 10.00 -15.96
C LYS A 163 -0.23 9.90 -17.46
N VAL A 164 -0.48 8.72 -18.00
CA VAL A 164 -0.87 8.54 -19.39
C VAL A 164 -2.23 9.20 -19.66
N ARG A 165 -3.21 9.01 -18.78
CA ARG A 165 -4.54 9.65 -18.92
C ARG A 165 -4.47 11.17 -18.82
N GLU A 166 -3.62 11.71 -17.95
CA GLU A 166 -3.35 13.14 -17.85
C GLU A 166 -2.80 13.68 -19.18
N ALA A 167 -1.82 13.01 -19.78
CA ALA A 167 -1.23 13.39 -21.05
C ALA A 167 -2.20 13.25 -22.23
N GLN A 168 -3.10 12.28 -22.21
CA GLN A 168 -4.19 12.18 -23.19
C GLN A 168 -5.15 13.36 -23.08
N ALA A 169 -5.53 13.78 -21.85
CA ALA A 169 -6.36 14.95 -21.63
C ALA A 169 -5.72 16.25 -22.14
N LEU A 170 -4.38 16.35 -22.05
CA LEU A 170 -3.58 17.46 -22.58
C LEU A 170 -3.28 17.33 -24.09
N ARG A 171 -3.68 16.23 -24.74
CA ARG A 171 -3.38 15.89 -26.14
C ARG A 171 -1.89 15.74 -26.46
N GLU A 172 -1.08 15.40 -25.48
CA GLU A 172 0.34 15.09 -25.62
C GLU A 172 0.56 13.63 -26.05
N VAL A 173 -0.39 12.76 -25.75
CA VAL A 173 -0.40 11.34 -26.09
C VAL A 173 -1.70 11.03 -26.84
N ARG A 174 -1.65 10.10 -27.79
CA ARG A 174 -2.78 9.64 -28.61
C ARG A 174 -3.91 9.06 -27.77
N ASP A 175 -5.16 9.39 -28.12
CA ASP A 175 -6.35 9.00 -27.36
C ASP A 175 -6.71 7.51 -27.49
N ASP A 176 -6.20 6.82 -28.53
CA ASP A 176 -6.46 5.41 -28.79
C ASP A 176 -5.47 4.46 -28.07
N LEU A 177 -4.52 5.01 -27.31
CA LEU A 177 -3.67 4.21 -26.42
C LEU A 177 -4.48 3.78 -25.19
N ASP A 178 -4.56 2.47 -24.94
CA ASP A 178 -5.12 1.95 -23.72
C ASP A 178 -4.14 2.20 -22.55
N ALA A 179 -4.50 3.14 -21.66
CA ALA A 179 -3.63 3.58 -20.58
C ALA A 179 -3.35 2.47 -19.55
N GLU A 180 -4.32 1.61 -19.27
CA GLU A 180 -4.20 0.48 -18.36
C GLU A 180 -3.26 -0.60 -18.94
N GLN A 181 -3.47 -0.98 -20.20
CA GLN A 181 -2.60 -1.96 -20.87
C GLN A 181 -1.16 -1.43 -21.00
N PHE A 182 -1.00 -0.14 -21.27
CA PHE A 182 0.31 0.48 -21.33
C PHE A 182 1.01 0.44 -19.95
N ALA A 183 0.30 0.77 -18.88
CA ALA A 183 0.83 0.74 -17.52
C ALA A 183 1.27 -0.67 -17.11
N ASN A 184 0.44 -1.68 -17.34
CA ASN A 184 0.76 -3.08 -17.05
C ASN A 184 1.96 -3.58 -17.88
N GLY A 185 2.06 -3.17 -19.15
CA GLY A 185 3.21 -3.49 -19.99
C GLY A 185 4.50 -2.82 -19.50
N ALA A 186 4.44 -1.57 -19.09
CA ALA A 186 5.56 -0.82 -18.54
C ALA A 186 6.04 -1.43 -17.22
N GLU A 187 5.12 -1.77 -16.31
CA GLU A 187 5.42 -2.49 -15.06
C GLU A 187 6.15 -3.80 -15.33
N ALA A 188 5.63 -4.63 -16.24
CA ALA A 188 6.24 -5.91 -16.58
C ALA A 188 7.67 -5.75 -17.12
N ILE A 189 7.94 -4.72 -17.94
CA ILE A 189 9.27 -4.41 -18.43
C ILE A 189 10.18 -3.96 -17.28
N ILE A 190 9.71 -3.10 -16.39
CA ILE A 190 10.47 -2.61 -15.23
C ILE A 190 10.86 -3.78 -14.33
N VAL A 191 9.91 -4.65 -13.98
CA VAL A 191 10.17 -5.85 -13.17
C VAL A 191 11.18 -6.75 -13.86
N SER A 192 11.02 -7.00 -15.16
CA SER A 192 11.95 -7.83 -15.94
C SER A 192 13.37 -7.27 -15.96
N LEU A 193 13.51 -5.96 -16.06
CA LEU A 193 14.82 -5.29 -16.02
C LEU A 193 15.44 -5.33 -14.63
N LEU A 194 14.67 -5.08 -13.56
CA LEU A 194 15.14 -5.21 -12.18
C LEU A 194 15.69 -6.62 -11.91
N LEU A 195 15.01 -7.65 -12.42
CA LEU A 195 15.43 -9.04 -12.30
C LEU A 195 16.65 -9.39 -13.18
N SER A 196 16.97 -8.59 -14.18
CA SER A 196 18.08 -8.85 -15.11
C SER A 196 19.40 -8.20 -14.68
N VAL A 197 19.35 -7.19 -13.81
CA VAL A 197 20.53 -6.40 -13.35
C VAL A 197 21.15 -7.01 -12.08
N THR A 198 20.46 -7.93 -11.43
CA THR A 198 20.90 -8.62 -10.21
C THR A 198 21.59 -9.93 -10.50
#